data_180d07eac1bcd1b3b8572e9a495039e5
#
_entry.id   180d07eac1bcd1b3b8572e9a495039e5
#
_cell.length_a   1.000
_cell.length_b   1.000
_cell.length_c   1.000
_cell.angle_alpha   90.00
_cell.angle_beta   90.00
_cell.angle_gamma   90.00
#
_symmetry.space_group_name_H-M   'P 1'
#
loop_
_entity.id
_entity.type
_entity.pdbx_description
1 polymer ?
#
loop_
_entity_poly.entity_id
_entity_poly.type
_entity_poly.pdbx_seq_one_letter_code
_entity_poly.pdbx_strand_id
1 'polypeptide(L)'
;MKTIASYIIIGTMAFTAVSCSDGWLDVEPTTAVETDKSINILSDVDIMLNGIYTTMQHAYAYSGRLVYYGDACGDDMMAYSSTKRTGNYYTFNFTKDTAPSTFWSYPYEMIGLCNIILEKIDNVDTKEEDLRDYYKGQALALRGMLLFDLTKFYGYPYKKDNGASLGVPVVVSTLDKEAKPKRNTVAECYAQVIADLKAAVAAMDNDEGKAFHKGHISLFGAQTLLSRVYLYHGDDAEALAMAEKAIKGAEAKGYKLWTNAEYATAWANDASNGTKGEVLFEIVNTTDDSPGKESLGRLHSPSGYKDICLTSSFYALLNEDPADVRLQLLEYSSKRAFVKKYQPQDGEDIMDANIPLIRLSETYLNAAEAAVKTGDNVSAAKYLNAIVSRANPDNSVDGSTVSLSRVMTERRKELVGEGHRFFDALRDGGSVDRHDVKGQSKISSTKHYITKAEKMKFSWDYYKCVLAIPKAEMDANGNMVQNPVYDSAKEDE
;
A
#
# COMPACT_ATOMS: atom_id res chain seq x y z
N MET A 1 42.36 37.23 78.41
CA MET A 1 41.88 38.62 78.24
C MET A 1 40.63 38.56 77.44
N LYS A 2 39.59 39.10 77.97
CA LYS A 2 38.26 39.47 77.43
C LYS A 2 37.44 38.42 76.68
N THR A 3 36.56 37.84 77.41
CA THR A 3 35.26 37.28 77.10
C THR A 3 34.32 38.27 76.44
N ILE A 4 33.62 37.82 75.36
CA ILE A 4 32.37 38.44 74.94
C ILE A 4 31.35 37.31 74.74
N ALA A 5 30.34 37.36 75.63
CA ALA A 5 29.15 36.52 75.53
C ALA A 5 28.23 37.03 74.44
N SER A 6 27.70 36.17 73.62
CA SER A 6 26.64 36.48 72.64
C SER A 6 25.38 35.70 73.00
N TYR A 7 24.34 36.43 73.26
CA TYR A 7 22.99 35.91 73.52
C TYR A 7 22.35 35.38 72.22
N ILE A 8 21.93 34.13 72.23
CA ILE A 8 21.13 33.57 71.12
C ILE A 8 19.66 33.81 71.47
N ILE A 9 19.00 34.67 70.69
CA ILE A 9 17.53 34.81 70.70
C ILE A 9 16.96 33.76 69.79
N ILE A 10 16.22 32.80 70.36
CA ILE A 10 15.45 31.83 69.61
C ILE A 10 14.11 32.47 69.20
N GLY A 11 14.03 32.96 67.95
CA GLY A 11 12.78 33.35 67.32
C GLY A 11 12.09 32.18 66.69
N THR A 12 10.98 31.73 67.30
CA THR A 12 10.09 30.72 66.71
C THR A 12 9.33 31.31 65.53
N MET A 13 9.78 31.08 64.31
CA MET A 13 8.99 31.34 63.12
C MET A 13 8.05 30.19 62.89
N ALA A 14 6.72 30.42 63.09
CA ALA A 14 5.65 29.56 62.65
C ALA A 14 5.59 29.59 61.12
N PHE A 15 6.07 28.57 60.44
CA PHE A 15 5.82 28.32 59.02
C PHE A 15 4.35 27.91 58.88
N THR A 16 3.53 28.83 58.41
CA THR A 16 2.24 28.46 57.80
C THR A 16 2.52 27.75 56.49
N ALA A 17 2.29 26.43 56.48
CA ALA A 17 2.26 25.65 55.23
C ALA A 17 1.09 26.13 54.38
N VAL A 18 1.37 26.99 53.40
CA VAL A 18 0.46 27.22 52.29
C VAL A 18 0.55 25.97 51.45
N SER A 19 -0.49 25.11 51.51
CA SER A 19 -0.69 24.03 50.58
C SER A 19 -0.82 24.63 49.19
N CYS A 20 0.25 24.54 48.38
CA CYS A 20 0.12 24.76 46.96
C CYS A 20 -0.84 23.73 46.42
N SER A 21 -1.89 24.17 45.76
CA SER A 21 -2.81 23.29 45.04
C SER A 21 -2.01 22.44 44.02
N ASP A 22 -2.32 21.15 43.98
CA ASP A 22 -1.64 20.14 43.15
C ASP A 22 -1.65 20.43 41.61
N GLY A 23 -2.35 21.48 41.20
CA GLY A 23 -2.52 21.84 39.79
C GLY A 23 -1.30 22.41 39.05
N TRP A 24 -0.16 22.71 39.72
CA TRP A 24 1.04 23.21 39.00
C TRP A 24 1.97 22.08 38.57
N LEU A 25 1.75 20.85 39.03
CA LEU A 25 2.48 19.64 38.66
C LEU A 25 1.84 18.92 37.45
N ASP A 26 0.61 19.27 37.09
CA ASP A 26 -0.03 18.83 35.86
C ASP A 26 0.47 19.71 34.67
N VAL A 27 1.76 19.56 34.34
CA VAL A 27 2.30 20.08 33.11
C VAL A 27 1.85 19.12 32.01
N GLU A 28 0.75 19.47 31.34
CA GLU A 28 0.40 18.78 30.09
C GLU A 28 1.59 18.89 29.12
N PRO A 29 2.03 17.80 28.47
CA PRO A 29 3.10 17.86 27.50
C PRO A 29 2.72 18.87 26.41
N THR A 30 3.50 19.91 26.22
CA THR A 30 3.24 20.94 25.18
C THR A 30 3.35 20.40 23.75
N THR A 31 3.74 19.14 23.59
CA THR A 31 3.97 18.45 22.32
C THR A 31 3.07 17.23 22.09
N ALA A 32 2.20 16.86 23.05
CA ALA A 32 1.24 15.76 22.92
C ALA A 32 -0.11 16.18 23.47
N VAL A 33 -1.16 16.04 22.69
CA VAL A 33 -2.55 16.19 23.14
C VAL A 33 -3.01 14.87 23.74
N GLU A 34 -3.64 14.91 24.91
CA GLU A 34 -4.30 13.71 25.48
C GLU A 34 -5.29 13.15 24.44
N THR A 35 -5.28 11.84 24.25
CA THR A 35 -6.14 11.16 23.26
C THR A 35 -7.62 11.55 23.44
N ASP A 36 -8.07 11.77 24.69
CA ASP A 36 -9.46 12.16 24.99
C ASP A 36 -9.83 13.57 24.53
N LYS A 37 -8.84 14.45 24.31
CA LYS A 37 -9.02 15.84 23.85
C LYS A 37 -8.62 16.04 22.39
N SER A 38 -8.22 14.98 21.68
CA SER A 38 -7.63 15.10 20.35
C SER A 38 -8.61 15.42 19.23
N ILE A 39 -9.89 15.08 19.38
CA ILE A 39 -10.95 15.33 18.38
C ILE A 39 -12.16 15.92 19.09
N ASN A 40 -12.52 17.17 18.73
CA ASN A 40 -13.69 17.88 19.22
C ASN A 40 -14.59 18.35 18.06
N ILE A 41 -14.01 18.69 16.93
CA ILE A 41 -14.70 19.20 15.74
C ILE A 41 -14.19 18.48 14.48
N LEU A 42 -14.92 18.61 13.37
CA LEU A 42 -14.56 17.94 12.11
C LEU A 42 -13.19 18.35 11.54
N SER A 43 -12.72 19.58 11.80
CA SER A 43 -11.38 19.98 11.38
C SER A 43 -10.26 19.22 12.12
N ASP A 44 -10.50 18.77 13.35
CA ASP A 44 -9.52 17.93 14.06
C ASP A 44 -9.40 16.57 13.39
N VAL A 45 -10.53 16.01 12.92
CA VAL A 45 -10.56 14.77 12.14
C VAL A 45 -9.79 14.93 10.83
N ASP A 46 -10.00 16.03 10.12
CA ASP A 46 -9.30 16.34 8.87
C ASP A 46 -7.78 16.44 9.08
N ILE A 47 -7.34 17.15 10.13
CA ILE A 47 -5.91 17.24 10.49
C ILE A 47 -5.33 15.86 10.77
N MET A 48 -6.05 14.99 11.49
CA MET A 48 -5.56 13.65 11.81
C MET A 48 -5.53 12.74 10.58
N LEU A 49 -6.51 12.83 9.68
CA LEU A 49 -6.48 12.15 8.37
C LEU A 49 -5.28 12.61 7.54
N ASN A 50 -5.03 13.91 7.47
CA ASN A 50 -3.86 14.45 6.78
C ASN A 50 -2.55 13.95 7.40
N GLY A 51 -2.48 13.74 8.72
CA GLY A 51 -1.36 13.08 9.40
C GLY A 51 -1.13 11.64 8.91
N ILE A 52 -2.21 10.89 8.67
CA ILE A 52 -2.11 9.54 8.10
C ILE A 52 -1.57 9.61 6.67
N TYR A 53 -2.09 10.50 5.81
CA TYR A 53 -1.62 10.65 4.43
C TYR A 53 -0.17 11.12 4.37
N THR A 54 0.27 12.01 5.27
CA THR A 54 1.67 12.41 5.40
C THR A 54 2.57 11.23 5.78
N THR A 55 2.12 10.35 6.70
CA THR A 55 2.88 9.13 7.01
C THR A 55 2.93 8.17 5.80
N MET A 56 1.84 8.05 5.03
CA MET A 56 1.82 7.28 3.78
C MET A 56 2.83 7.80 2.74
N GLN A 57 3.06 9.10 2.70
CA GLN A 57 3.99 9.76 1.78
C GLN A 57 5.46 9.39 2.03
N HIS A 58 5.82 8.88 3.21
CA HIS A 58 7.20 8.55 3.51
C HIS A 58 7.78 7.49 2.56
N ALA A 59 9.07 7.64 2.15
CA ALA A 59 9.76 6.72 1.25
C ALA A 59 9.85 5.27 1.77
N TYR A 60 9.76 5.07 3.08
CA TYR A 60 9.66 3.73 3.69
C TYR A 60 8.23 3.21 3.79
N ALA A 61 7.25 4.00 3.37
CA ALA A 61 5.85 3.64 3.23
C ALA A 61 5.45 3.58 1.75
N TYR A 62 4.35 4.25 1.35
CA TYR A 62 3.76 4.09 0.01
C TYR A 62 4.45 4.91 -1.09
N SER A 63 5.19 5.97 -0.76
CA SER A 63 6.03 6.63 -1.77
C SER A 63 7.30 5.85 -2.12
N GLY A 64 7.48 4.64 -1.56
CA GLY A 64 8.65 3.84 -1.83
C GLY A 64 8.49 2.36 -1.50
N ARG A 65 8.96 1.94 -0.33
CA ARG A 65 9.30 0.54 -0.05
C ARG A 65 8.12 -0.42 -0.02
N LEU A 66 6.95 -0.02 0.49
CA LEU A 66 5.78 -0.89 0.52
C LEU A 66 5.29 -1.24 -0.90
N VAL A 67 5.46 -0.33 -1.86
CA VAL A 67 5.08 -0.56 -3.25
C VAL A 67 6.14 -1.40 -3.96
N TYR A 68 7.41 -0.95 -3.98
CA TYR A 68 8.41 -1.67 -4.79
C TYR A 68 8.72 -3.09 -4.30
N TYR A 69 8.37 -3.43 -3.05
CA TYR A 69 8.54 -4.80 -2.55
C TYR A 69 7.80 -5.82 -3.42
N GLY A 70 6.55 -5.54 -3.79
CA GLY A 70 5.76 -6.41 -4.63
C GLY A 70 6.32 -6.61 -6.04
N ASP A 71 7.04 -5.61 -6.57
CA ASP A 71 7.73 -5.72 -7.86
C ASP A 71 9.08 -6.42 -7.72
N ALA A 72 9.88 -6.04 -6.71
CA ALA A 72 11.22 -6.60 -6.51
C ALA A 72 11.20 -8.09 -6.16
N CYS A 73 10.20 -8.56 -5.41
CA CYS A 73 10.03 -9.96 -5.06
C CYS A 73 9.40 -10.80 -6.19
N GLY A 74 8.81 -10.16 -7.20
CA GLY A 74 8.18 -10.79 -8.36
C GLY A 74 9.15 -11.32 -9.41
N ASP A 75 8.63 -11.50 -10.64
CA ASP A 75 9.35 -11.98 -11.83
C ASP A 75 9.24 -11.03 -13.03
N ASP A 76 8.48 -9.94 -12.93
CA ASP A 76 8.37 -8.92 -13.99
C ASP A 76 9.49 -7.88 -13.91
N MET A 77 9.96 -7.59 -12.69
CA MET A 77 11.07 -6.68 -12.43
C MET A 77 12.18 -7.35 -11.62
N MET A 78 13.36 -6.77 -11.68
CA MET A 78 14.52 -7.24 -10.93
C MET A 78 15.35 -6.08 -10.42
N ALA A 79 16.02 -6.25 -9.29
CA ALA A 79 16.98 -5.28 -8.82
C ALA A 79 18.14 -5.15 -9.82
N TYR A 80 18.58 -3.93 -10.06
CA TYR A 80 19.70 -3.64 -10.99
C TYR A 80 20.99 -4.36 -10.59
N SER A 81 21.24 -4.48 -9.28
CA SER A 81 22.32 -5.29 -8.70
C SER A 81 22.01 -5.64 -7.25
N SER A 82 22.70 -6.62 -6.69
CA SER A 82 22.54 -7.04 -5.29
C SER A 82 22.91 -5.97 -4.25
N THR A 83 23.66 -4.94 -4.65
CA THR A 83 24.06 -3.84 -3.77
C THR A 83 23.08 -2.67 -3.76
N LYS A 84 22.03 -2.74 -4.57
CA LYS A 84 20.97 -1.75 -4.59
C LYS A 84 19.99 -1.93 -3.42
N ARG A 85 19.18 -0.90 -3.14
CA ARG A 85 18.17 -0.92 -2.06
C ARG A 85 17.16 -2.05 -2.23
N THR A 86 16.74 -2.32 -3.46
CA THR A 86 15.83 -3.41 -3.82
C THR A 86 16.53 -4.78 -3.87
N GLY A 87 17.87 -4.81 -3.79
CA GLY A 87 18.66 -6.03 -3.94
C GLY A 87 18.32 -7.11 -2.91
N ASN A 88 18.18 -6.74 -1.63
CA ASN A 88 17.86 -7.68 -0.56
C ASN A 88 16.48 -8.32 -0.74
N TYR A 89 15.48 -7.56 -1.23
CA TYR A 89 14.14 -8.07 -1.50
C TYR A 89 14.17 -9.03 -2.69
N TYR A 90 14.78 -8.60 -3.78
CA TYR A 90 14.91 -9.43 -4.97
C TYR A 90 15.64 -10.76 -4.71
N THR A 91 16.71 -10.75 -3.91
CA THR A 91 17.48 -11.93 -3.57
C THR A 91 16.96 -12.67 -2.34
N PHE A 92 15.90 -12.16 -1.68
CA PHE A 92 15.42 -12.66 -0.38
C PHE A 92 16.55 -12.79 0.66
N ASN A 93 17.49 -11.84 0.63
CA ASN A 93 18.65 -11.84 1.53
C ASN A 93 18.35 -11.02 2.80
N PHE A 94 17.29 -11.39 3.50
CA PHE A 94 16.92 -10.89 4.82
C PHE A 94 16.62 -12.06 5.76
N THR A 95 16.90 -11.85 7.03
CA THR A 95 16.71 -12.80 8.12
C THR A 95 15.65 -12.24 9.09
N LYS A 96 15.31 -12.98 10.14
CA LYS A 96 14.45 -12.47 11.22
C LYS A 96 14.98 -11.20 11.88
N ASP A 97 16.31 -11.02 11.92
CA ASP A 97 16.95 -9.85 12.53
C ASP A 97 17.09 -8.66 11.58
N THR A 98 17.02 -8.90 10.26
CA THR A 98 17.21 -7.88 9.21
C THR A 98 15.97 -7.64 8.35
N ALA A 99 14.85 -8.31 8.65
CA ALA A 99 13.58 -8.06 7.98
C ALA A 99 13.14 -6.60 8.20
N PRO A 100 12.50 -5.96 7.19
CA PRO A 100 12.17 -4.55 7.26
C PRO A 100 11.12 -4.26 8.33
N SER A 101 11.55 -3.68 9.46
CA SER A 101 10.66 -3.32 10.58
C SER A 101 9.64 -2.23 10.21
N THR A 102 9.97 -1.37 9.25
CA THR A 102 9.09 -0.28 8.81
C THR A 102 7.81 -0.76 8.13
N PHE A 103 7.80 -1.99 7.55
CA PHE A 103 6.58 -2.60 6.99
C PHE A 103 5.57 -3.01 8.06
N TRP A 104 5.99 -3.05 9.32
CA TRP A 104 5.16 -3.28 10.48
C TRP A 104 4.80 -1.96 11.17
N SER A 105 5.81 -1.16 11.52
CA SER A 105 5.63 0.02 12.38
C SER A 105 4.78 1.11 11.73
N TYR A 106 5.04 1.50 10.47
CA TYR A 106 4.25 2.54 9.80
C TYR A 106 2.77 2.17 9.65
N PRO A 107 2.40 0.96 9.15
CA PRO A 107 0.98 0.62 9.08
C PRO A 107 0.29 0.60 10.45
N TYR A 108 0.93 0.09 11.51
CA TYR A 108 0.31 0.10 12.84
C TYR A 108 0.21 1.50 13.46
N GLU A 109 1.17 2.38 13.22
CA GLU A 109 1.07 3.79 13.59
C GLU A 109 -0.16 4.45 12.94
N MET A 110 -0.33 4.28 11.64
CA MET A 110 -1.49 4.79 10.91
C MET A 110 -2.81 4.14 11.35
N ILE A 111 -2.83 2.83 11.63
CA ILE A 111 -4.00 2.13 12.21
C ILE A 111 -4.37 2.74 13.56
N GLY A 112 -3.38 3.08 14.38
CA GLY A 112 -3.62 3.78 15.66
C GLY A 112 -4.36 5.10 15.47
N LEU A 113 -3.94 5.92 14.51
CA LEU A 113 -4.62 7.19 14.17
C LEU A 113 -6.05 6.93 13.63
N CYS A 114 -6.23 5.93 12.77
CA CYS A 114 -7.57 5.54 12.30
C CYS A 114 -8.48 5.15 13.47
N ASN A 115 -7.96 4.40 14.45
CA ASN A 115 -8.75 3.99 15.63
C ASN A 115 -9.18 5.19 16.46
N ILE A 116 -8.28 6.16 16.71
CA ILE A 116 -8.63 7.39 17.44
C ILE A 116 -9.78 8.13 16.71
N ILE A 117 -9.69 8.28 15.39
CA ILE A 117 -10.75 8.89 14.60
C ILE A 117 -12.06 8.13 14.80
N LEU A 118 -12.06 6.82 14.61
CA LEU A 118 -13.26 5.97 14.63
C LEU A 118 -13.92 5.90 16.02
N GLU A 119 -13.14 6.02 17.08
CA GLU A 119 -13.66 6.07 18.46
C GLU A 119 -14.36 7.39 18.81
N LYS A 120 -13.98 8.49 18.15
CA LYS A 120 -14.41 9.84 18.52
C LYS A 120 -15.40 10.47 17.54
N ILE A 121 -15.30 10.15 16.25
CA ILE A 121 -15.99 10.88 15.17
C ILE A 121 -17.52 10.90 15.32
N ASP A 122 -18.11 9.83 15.82
CA ASP A 122 -19.57 9.74 16.01
C ASP A 122 -20.09 10.67 17.13
N ASN A 123 -19.19 11.14 18.02
CA ASN A 123 -19.51 12.08 19.09
C ASN A 123 -19.26 13.55 18.72
N VAL A 124 -18.73 13.81 17.52
CA VAL A 124 -18.51 15.19 17.03
C VAL A 124 -19.85 15.83 16.72
N ASP A 125 -20.19 16.90 17.46
CA ASP A 125 -21.39 17.70 17.19
C ASP A 125 -21.17 18.53 15.91
N THR A 126 -21.97 18.25 14.88
CA THR A 126 -21.87 18.91 13.58
C THR A 126 -23.21 18.91 12.84
N LYS A 127 -23.40 19.92 12.01
CA LYS A 127 -24.48 19.95 11.01
C LYS A 127 -24.05 19.37 9.66
N GLU A 128 -22.79 19.07 9.50
CA GLU A 128 -22.20 18.54 8.27
C GLU A 128 -22.06 17.00 8.39
N GLU A 129 -23.20 16.32 8.57
CA GLU A 129 -23.23 14.87 8.79
C GLU A 129 -22.60 14.10 7.62
N ASP A 130 -22.84 14.52 6.37
CA ASP A 130 -22.24 13.90 5.19
C ASP A 130 -20.70 14.02 5.20
N LEU A 131 -20.16 15.17 5.66
CA LEU A 131 -18.71 15.35 5.79
C LEU A 131 -18.13 14.46 6.89
N ARG A 132 -18.84 14.36 8.03
CA ARG A 132 -18.47 13.42 9.11
C ARG A 132 -18.42 11.99 8.61
N ASP A 133 -19.45 11.55 7.89
CA ASP A 133 -19.55 10.20 7.36
C ASP A 133 -18.48 9.94 6.29
N TYR A 134 -18.17 10.94 5.47
CA TYR A 134 -17.06 10.86 4.50
C TYR A 134 -15.69 10.68 5.20
N TYR A 135 -15.41 11.46 6.24
CA TYR A 135 -14.17 11.30 7.02
C TYR A 135 -14.11 9.95 7.75
N LYS A 136 -15.23 9.49 8.30
CA LYS A 136 -15.35 8.15 8.89
C LYS A 136 -15.06 7.08 7.85
N GLY A 137 -15.60 7.22 6.66
CA GLY A 137 -15.38 6.32 5.53
C GLY A 137 -13.90 6.26 5.12
N GLN A 138 -13.20 7.40 5.09
CA GLN A 138 -11.76 7.42 4.82
C GLN A 138 -10.96 6.67 5.89
N ALA A 139 -11.22 6.94 7.18
CA ALA A 139 -10.53 6.25 8.28
C ALA A 139 -10.74 4.73 8.24
N LEU A 140 -11.96 4.27 7.94
CA LEU A 140 -12.29 2.85 7.76
C LEU A 140 -11.57 2.26 6.55
N ALA A 141 -11.58 2.95 5.40
CA ALA A 141 -10.91 2.48 4.19
C ALA A 141 -9.40 2.36 4.36
N LEU A 142 -8.78 3.36 5.01
CA LEU A 142 -7.35 3.36 5.32
C LEU A 142 -6.99 2.24 6.30
N ARG A 143 -7.77 2.04 7.39
CA ARG A 143 -7.53 0.93 8.33
C ARG A 143 -7.63 -0.41 7.63
N GLY A 144 -8.66 -0.62 6.81
CA GLY A 144 -8.82 -1.82 6.00
C GLY A 144 -7.64 -2.04 5.04
N MET A 145 -7.18 -1.00 4.33
CA MET A 145 -6.03 -1.07 3.42
C MET A 145 -4.74 -1.46 4.15
N LEU A 146 -4.46 -0.79 5.26
CA LEU A 146 -3.24 -1.02 6.06
C LEU A 146 -3.21 -2.42 6.67
N LEU A 147 -4.35 -2.90 7.21
CA LEU A 147 -4.47 -4.25 7.74
C LEU A 147 -4.36 -5.31 6.63
N PHE A 148 -4.91 -5.05 5.44
CA PHE A 148 -4.76 -5.91 4.28
C PHE A 148 -3.29 -6.02 3.84
N ASP A 149 -2.58 -4.90 3.77
CA ASP A 149 -1.16 -4.88 3.42
C ASP A 149 -0.31 -5.62 4.46
N LEU A 150 -0.50 -5.36 5.75
CA LEU A 150 0.13 -6.13 6.83
C LEU A 150 -0.13 -7.64 6.67
N THR A 151 -1.37 -8.02 6.38
CA THR A 151 -1.75 -9.42 6.21
C THR A 151 -1.02 -10.05 5.01
N LYS A 152 -0.88 -9.33 3.88
CA LYS A 152 -0.12 -9.80 2.72
C LYS A 152 1.39 -9.94 2.98
N PHE A 153 1.97 -9.07 3.80
CA PHE A 153 3.40 -9.12 4.10
C PHE A 153 3.75 -10.25 5.10
N TYR A 154 2.90 -10.50 6.09
CA TYR A 154 3.24 -11.34 7.24
C TYR A 154 2.40 -12.62 7.35
N GLY A 155 1.31 -12.74 6.60
CA GLY A 155 0.45 -13.93 6.51
C GLY A 155 0.56 -14.60 5.15
N TYR A 156 0.40 -15.93 5.12
CA TYR A 156 0.33 -16.67 3.85
C TYR A 156 -0.92 -16.28 3.06
N PRO A 157 -0.92 -16.45 1.72
CA PRO A 157 -2.12 -16.25 0.91
C PRO A 157 -3.32 -17.01 1.47
N TYR A 158 -4.48 -16.37 1.52
CA TYR A 158 -5.70 -16.95 2.11
C TYR A 158 -6.02 -18.36 1.59
N LYS A 159 -5.90 -18.55 0.28
CA LYS A 159 -6.24 -19.83 -0.39
C LYS A 159 -5.27 -20.97 -0.10
N LYS A 160 -4.12 -20.70 0.53
CA LYS A 160 -3.16 -21.76 0.88
C LYS A 160 -3.77 -22.77 1.87
N ASP A 161 -4.49 -22.27 2.85
CA ASP A 161 -5.07 -23.06 3.93
C ASP A 161 -6.44 -22.53 4.42
N ASN A 162 -7.14 -21.79 3.58
CA ASN A 162 -8.38 -21.10 3.88
C ASN A 162 -8.22 -20.12 5.07
N GLY A 163 -7.06 -19.47 5.14
CA GLY A 163 -6.77 -18.47 6.15
C GLY A 163 -6.51 -19.03 7.55
N ALA A 164 -6.23 -20.32 7.70
CA ALA A 164 -5.99 -20.95 9.02
C ALA A 164 -4.63 -20.55 9.63
N SER A 165 -3.64 -20.20 8.81
CA SER A 165 -2.33 -19.72 9.28
C SER A 165 -2.42 -18.36 9.98
N LEU A 166 -1.38 -18.04 10.76
CA LEU A 166 -1.31 -16.76 11.47
C LEU A 166 -1.08 -15.60 10.50
N GLY A 167 -1.92 -14.60 10.62
CA GLY A 167 -1.78 -13.28 10.01
C GLY A 167 -1.04 -12.31 10.95
N VAL A 168 -1.70 -11.22 11.31
CA VAL A 168 -1.19 -10.15 12.17
C VAL A 168 -2.19 -9.83 13.29
N PRO A 169 -1.82 -9.10 14.35
CA PRO A 169 -2.79 -8.60 15.31
C PRO A 169 -3.86 -7.70 14.66
N VAL A 170 -5.12 -8.00 14.85
CA VAL A 170 -6.25 -7.17 14.45
C VAL A 170 -6.50 -6.14 15.55
N VAL A 171 -6.06 -4.91 15.33
CA VAL A 171 -6.15 -3.80 16.28
C VAL A 171 -7.21 -2.81 15.80
N VAL A 172 -8.38 -2.83 16.41
CA VAL A 172 -9.56 -2.02 16.01
C VAL A 172 -9.95 -0.96 17.02
N SER A 173 -9.16 -0.79 18.06
CA SER A 173 -9.31 0.26 19.06
C SER A 173 -7.94 0.77 19.52
N THR A 174 -7.93 1.90 20.19
CA THR A 174 -6.74 2.41 20.87
C THR A 174 -6.27 1.39 21.92
N LEU A 175 -4.99 1.08 21.93
CA LEU A 175 -4.41 0.13 22.86
C LEU A 175 -3.80 0.82 24.06
N ASP A 176 -3.94 0.21 25.23
CA ASP A 176 -3.16 0.60 26.40
C ASP A 176 -1.67 0.37 26.16
N LYS A 177 -0.82 1.19 26.81
CA LYS A 177 0.63 1.15 26.65
C LYS A 177 1.25 -0.23 26.94
N GLU A 178 0.62 -1.00 27.84
CA GLU A 178 1.08 -2.33 28.23
C GLU A 178 0.39 -3.46 27.45
N ALA A 179 -0.46 -3.12 26.47
CA ALA A 179 -1.19 -4.12 25.69
C ALA A 179 -0.22 -4.97 24.84
N LYS A 180 -0.46 -6.28 24.86
CA LYS A 180 0.33 -7.28 24.12
C LYS A 180 -0.59 -8.15 23.26
N PRO A 181 -1.13 -7.62 22.15
CA PRO A 181 -2.05 -8.35 21.29
C PRO A 181 -1.36 -9.56 20.68
N LYS A 182 -2.12 -10.64 20.50
CA LYS A 182 -1.68 -11.84 19.78
C LYS A 182 -1.92 -11.67 18.30
N ARG A 183 -1.22 -12.44 17.48
CA ARG A 183 -1.55 -12.60 16.07
C ARG A 183 -2.92 -13.28 15.92
N ASN A 184 -3.73 -12.73 15.06
CA ASN A 184 -4.96 -13.34 14.57
C ASN A 184 -4.65 -14.28 13.39
N THR A 185 -5.57 -15.16 13.04
CA THR A 185 -5.49 -15.93 11.80
C THR A 185 -5.65 -15.00 10.57
N VAL A 186 -5.15 -15.43 9.44
CA VAL A 186 -5.38 -14.74 8.16
C VAL A 186 -6.87 -14.57 7.89
N ALA A 187 -7.69 -15.58 8.22
CA ALA A 187 -9.15 -15.50 8.07
C ALA A 187 -9.77 -14.39 8.91
N GLU A 188 -9.35 -14.23 10.18
CA GLU A 188 -9.81 -13.14 11.05
C GLU A 188 -9.34 -11.77 10.54
N CYS A 189 -8.12 -11.68 10.01
CA CYS A 189 -7.62 -10.46 9.38
C CYS A 189 -8.50 -10.07 8.17
N TYR A 190 -8.78 -11.00 7.26
CA TYR A 190 -9.65 -10.74 6.11
C TYR A 190 -11.08 -10.37 6.52
N ALA A 191 -11.63 -11.03 7.53
CA ALA A 191 -12.96 -10.69 8.04
C ALA A 191 -13.03 -9.24 8.51
N GLN A 192 -12.01 -8.75 9.23
CA GLN A 192 -11.95 -7.35 9.67
C GLN A 192 -11.72 -6.39 8.49
N VAL A 193 -10.82 -6.71 7.57
CA VAL A 193 -10.56 -5.91 6.36
C VAL A 193 -11.85 -5.72 5.55
N ILE A 194 -12.59 -6.81 5.30
CA ILE A 194 -13.85 -6.77 4.56
C ILE A 194 -14.91 -5.96 5.32
N ALA A 195 -14.98 -6.12 6.64
CA ALA A 195 -15.91 -5.35 7.47
C ALA A 195 -15.62 -3.85 7.40
N ASP A 196 -14.36 -3.44 7.55
CA ASP A 196 -13.94 -2.04 7.47
C ASP A 196 -14.23 -1.43 6.09
N LEU A 197 -13.88 -2.13 5.01
CA LEU A 197 -14.10 -1.64 3.66
C LEU A 197 -15.59 -1.57 3.28
N LYS A 198 -16.41 -2.53 3.73
CA LYS A 198 -17.87 -2.46 3.56
C LYS A 198 -18.47 -1.26 4.30
N ALA A 199 -18.04 -1.04 5.54
CA ALA A 199 -18.47 0.12 6.32
C ALA A 199 -18.00 1.45 5.70
N ALA A 200 -16.76 1.48 5.16
CA ALA A 200 -16.23 2.63 4.44
C ALA A 200 -17.08 2.98 3.21
N VAL A 201 -17.38 1.98 2.38
CA VAL A 201 -18.23 2.15 1.19
C VAL A 201 -19.62 2.67 1.57
N ALA A 202 -20.22 2.13 2.65
CA ALA A 202 -21.52 2.58 3.12
C ALA A 202 -21.49 4.02 3.65
N ALA A 203 -20.45 4.39 4.40
CA ALA A 203 -20.31 5.75 4.96
C ALA A 203 -20.08 6.82 3.87
N MET A 204 -19.36 6.47 2.78
CA MET A 204 -19.07 7.39 1.68
C MET A 204 -20.13 7.41 0.57
N ASP A 205 -21.14 6.54 0.59
CA ASP A 205 -22.13 6.42 -0.51
C ASP A 205 -23.01 7.68 -0.67
N ASN A 206 -23.08 8.55 0.36
CA ASN A 206 -23.79 9.83 0.34
C ASN A 206 -22.91 11.01 -0.16
N ASP A 207 -21.72 10.75 -0.70
CA ASP A 207 -20.77 11.78 -1.11
C ASP A 207 -21.14 12.46 -2.45
N GLU A 208 -22.42 12.83 -2.63
CA GLU A 208 -22.86 13.60 -3.76
C GLU A 208 -22.51 15.08 -3.60
N GLY A 209 -21.37 15.50 -4.15
CA GLY A 209 -21.04 16.92 -4.28
C GLY A 209 -19.84 17.42 -3.51
N LYS A 210 -19.09 16.58 -2.82
CA LYS A 210 -17.83 16.99 -2.18
C LYS A 210 -16.71 17.12 -3.22
N ALA A 211 -15.88 18.14 -3.03
CA ALA A 211 -14.70 18.35 -3.88
C ALA A 211 -13.80 17.12 -3.77
N PHE A 212 -13.64 16.43 -4.89
CA PHE A 212 -12.77 15.26 -4.96
C PHE A 212 -11.30 15.69 -4.98
N HIS A 213 -10.52 15.12 -4.08
CA HIS A 213 -9.07 15.25 -4.06
C HIS A 213 -8.44 13.86 -4.15
N LYS A 214 -7.66 13.58 -5.22
CA LYS A 214 -7.09 12.25 -5.47
C LYS A 214 -6.10 11.79 -4.41
N GLY A 215 -5.52 12.70 -3.65
CA GLY A 215 -4.67 12.41 -2.50
C GLY A 215 -5.42 11.84 -1.29
N HIS A 216 -6.75 11.84 -1.32
CA HIS A 216 -7.59 11.22 -0.31
C HIS A 216 -8.36 10.05 -0.91
N ILE A 217 -8.48 8.94 -0.17
CA ILE A 217 -9.21 7.78 -0.67
C ILE A 217 -10.68 8.11 -0.85
N SER A 218 -11.20 7.88 -2.05
CA SER A 218 -12.59 8.14 -2.42
C SER A 218 -13.47 6.90 -2.28
N LEU A 219 -14.79 7.06 -2.40
CA LEU A 219 -15.73 5.96 -2.53
C LEU A 219 -15.29 4.94 -3.59
N PHE A 220 -14.88 5.41 -4.77
CA PHE A 220 -14.48 4.51 -5.87
C PHE A 220 -13.14 3.84 -5.60
N GLY A 221 -12.23 4.52 -4.90
CA GLY A 221 -11.00 3.94 -4.39
C GLY A 221 -11.29 2.81 -3.39
N ALA A 222 -12.17 3.05 -2.42
CA ALA A 222 -12.58 2.05 -1.44
C ALA A 222 -13.31 0.85 -2.07
N GLN A 223 -14.20 1.09 -3.04
CA GLN A 223 -14.89 0.03 -3.79
C GLN A 223 -13.90 -0.81 -4.62
N THR A 224 -12.94 -0.18 -5.29
CA THR A 224 -11.88 -0.89 -6.04
C THR A 224 -11.02 -1.74 -5.09
N LEU A 225 -10.62 -1.18 -3.96
CA LEU A 225 -9.86 -1.91 -2.95
C LEU A 225 -10.66 -3.09 -2.39
N LEU A 226 -11.95 -2.93 -2.11
CA LEU A 226 -12.80 -4.02 -1.65
C LEU A 226 -12.93 -5.12 -2.71
N SER A 227 -13.06 -4.77 -4.00
CA SER A 227 -13.05 -5.76 -5.09
C SER A 227 -11.72 -6.53 -5.17
N ARG A 228 -10.58 -5.86 -4.95
CA ARG A 228 -9.25 -6.49 -4.84
C ARG A 228 -9.20 -7.47 -3.67
N VAL A 229 -9.68 -7.06 -2.49
CA VAL A 229 -9.71 -7.91 -1.28
C VAL A 229 -10.57 -9.15 -1.51
N TYR A 230 -11.74 -9.02 -2.11
CA TYR A 230 -12.60 -10.17 -2.46
C TYR A 230 -11.92 -11.16 -3.42
N LEU A 231 -11.17 -10.68 -4.43
CA LEU A 231 -10.38 -11.57 -5.30
C LEU A 231 -9.31 -12.35 -4.55
N TYR A 232 -8.63 -11.70 -3.59
CA TYR A 232 -7.61 -12.32 -2.75
C TYR A 232 -8.21 -13.33 -1.77
N HIS A 233 -9.42 -13.06 -1.28
CA HIS A 233 -10.17 -13.95 -0.40
C HIS A 233 -10.76 -15.14 -1.18
N GLY A 234 -11.22 -14.91 -2.41
CA GLY A 234 -11.86 -15.89 -3.26
C GLY A 234 -13.38 -15.72 -3.40
N ASP A 235 -13.91 -14.59 -2.99
CA ASP A 235 -15.31 -14.18 -3.14
C ASP A 235 -15.49 -13.53 -4.52
N ASP A 236 -15.35 -14.34 -5.57
CA ASP A 236 -15.26 -13.83 -6.94
C ASP A 236 -16.57 -13.16 -7.41
N ALA A 237 -17.74 -13.59 -6.93
CA ALA A 237 -19.02 -12.96 -7.26
C ALA A 237 -19.14 -11.56 -6.62
N GLU A 238 -18.77 -11.42 -5.36
CA GLU A 238 -18.72 -10.15 -4.66
C GLU A 238 -17.67 -9.20 -5.26
N ALA A 239 -16.54 -9.76 -5.70
CA ALA A 239 -15.49 -8.99 -6.40
C ALA A 239 -16.03 -8.40 -7.70
N LEU A 240 -16.76 -9.19 -8.50
CA LEU A 240 -17.38 -8.71 -9.74
C LEU A 240 -18.39 -7.61 -9.46
N ALA A 241 -19.35 -7.88 -8.56
CA ALA A 241 -20.40 -6.91 -8.23
C ALA A 241 -19.83 -5.58 -7.71
N MET A 242 -18.78 -5.63 -6.88
CA MET A 242 -18.14 -4.43 -6.34
C MET A 242 -17.34 -3.67 -7.39
N ALA A 243 -16.61 -4.37 -8.26
CA ALA A 243 -15.87 -3.75 -9.37
C ALA A 243 -16.84 -3.08 -10.37
N GLU A 244 -17.96 -3.72 -10.71
CA GLU A 244 -19.00 -3.14 -11.56
C GLU A 244 -19.63 -1.88 -10.96
N LYS A 245 -19.92 -1.91 -9.64
CA LYS A 245 -20.42 -0.73 -8.92
C LYS A 245 -19.42 0.42 -9.00
N ALA A 246 -18.13 0.12 -8.78
CA ALA A 246 -17.05 1.11 -8.84
C ALA A 246 -16.89 1.70 -10.25
N ILE A 247 -16.84 0.88 -11.29
CA ILE A 247 -16.74 1.32 -12.70
C ILE A 247 -17.90 2.25 -13.03
N LYS A 248 -19.13 1.76 -12.83
CA LYS A 248 -20.34 2.52 -13.17
C LYS A 248 -20.41 3.85 -12.41
N GLY A 249 -20.10 3.86 -11.12
CA GLY A 249 -20.11 5.07 -10.29
C GLY A 249 -19.03 6.06 -10.71
N ALA A 250 -17.80 5.58 -10.92
CA ALA A 250 -16.68 6.41 -11.34
C ALA A 250 -16.93 7.05 -12.71
N GLU A 251 -17.39 6.28 -13.69
CA GLU A 251 -17.73 6.81 -15.03
C GLU A 251 -18.85 7.86 -14.97
N ALA A 252 -19.90 7.62 -14.17
CA ALA A 252 -20.99 8.59 -13.96
C ALA A 252 -20.50 9.92 -13.35
N LYS A 253 -19.40 9.89 -12.59
CA LYS A 253 -18.76 11.08 -12.00
C LYS A 253 -17.64 11.66 -12.87
N GLY A 254 -17.45 11.15 -14.11
CA GLY A 254 -16.50 11.68 -15.10
C GLY A 254 -15.09 11.12 -15.01
N TYR A 255 -14.87 10.04 -14.24
CA TYR A 255 -13.64 9.24 -14.37
C TYR A 255 -13.68 8.44 -15.64
N LYS A 256 -12.52 8.22 -16.25
CA LYS A 256 -12.39 7.40 -17.46
C LYS A 256 -10.97 6.85 -17.57
N LEU A 257 -10.83 5.73 -18.23
CA LEU A 257 -9.53 5.25 -18.64
C LEU A 257 -8.86 6.28 -19.57
N TRP A 258 -7.57 6.48 -19.42
CA TRP A 258 -6.79 7.24 -20.37
C TRP A 258 -6.91 6.58 -21.75
N THR A 259 -6.99 7.37 -22.79
CA THR A 259 -6.98 6.87 -24.17
C THR A 259 -5.59 6.34 -24.56
N ASN A 260 -5.50 5.57 -25.64
CA ASN A 260 -4.21 5.15 -26.19
C ASN A 260 -3.27 6.34 -26.44
N ALA A 261 -3.78 7.44 -27.01
CA ALA A 261 -2.99 8.63 -27.30
C ALA A 261 -2.50 9.39 -26.05
N GLU A 262 -3.27 9.36 -24.96
CA GLU A 262 -2.96 10.05 -23.69
C GLU A 262 -2.05 9.22 -22.78
N TYR A 263 -2.03 7.91 -22.93
CA TYR A 263 -1.49 6.97 -21.94
C TYR A 263 -0.06 7.30 -21.47
N ALA A 264 0.83 7.62 -22.41
CA ALA A 264 2.24 7.87 -22.08
C ALA A 264 2.49 9.18 -21.33
N THR A 265 1.61 10.19 -21.51
CA THR A 265 1.75 11.52 -20.92
C THR A 265 0.90 11.73 -19.68
N ALA A 266 -0.18 10.96 -19.52
CA ALA A 266 -1.12 11.09 -18.41
C ALA A 266 -0.50 10.76 -17.03
N TRP A 267 0.55 9.99 -16.99
CA TRP A 267 1.28 9.66 -15.75
C TRP A 267 1.92 10.88 -15.06
N ALA A 268 2.23 11.94 -15.82
CA ALA A 268 2.74 13.19 -15.26
C ALA A 268 1.63 14.18 -14.89
N ASN A 269 0.46 14.09 -15.53
CA ASN A 269 -0.51 15.19 -15.55
C ASN A 269 -1.94 14.81 -15.14
N ASP A 270 -2.21 13.59 -14.64
CA ASP A 270 -3.57 13.17 -14.30
C ASP A 270 -4.19 14.06 -13.21
N ALA A 271 -3.41 14.52 -12.24
CA ALA A 271 -3.87 15.38 -11.15
C ALA A 271 -3.95 16.87 -11.52
N SER A 272 -3.09 17.35 -12.46
CA SER A 272 -2.92 18.79 -12.76
C SER A 272 -3.98 19.37 -13.69
N ASN A 273 -4.68 18.56 -14.47
CA ASN A 273 -5.58 19.02 -15.53
C ASN A 273 -7.04 19.24 -15.09
N GLY A 274 -7.36 19.05 -13.79
CA GLY A 274 -8.74 19.11 -13.31
C GLY A 274 -9.67 18.10 -13.97
N THR A 275 -9.12 17.22 -14.82
CA THR A 275 -9.83 16.11 -15.42
C THR A 275 -9.85 14.95 -14.44
N LYS A 276 -10.97 14.28 -14.37
CA LYS A 276 -11.09 13.04 -13.60
C LYS A 276 -10.55 11.89 -14.47
N GLY A 277 -9.22 11.78 -14.64
CA GLY A 277 -8.57 10.69 -15.35
C GLY A 277 -8.90 9.32 -14.76
N GLU A 278 -7.96 8.39 -14.77
CA GLU A 278 -8.21 7.04 -14.23
C GLU A 278 -7.69 6.81 -12.81
N VAL A 279 -6.98 7.78 -12.22
CA VAL A 279 -6.46 7.66 -10.85
C VAL A 279 -7.58 7.89 -9.85
N LEU A 280 -7.86 6.89 -9.01
CA LEU A 280 -8.90 6.91 -7.97
C LEU A 280 -8.34 7.23 -6.59
N PHE A 281 -7.07 6.92 -6.35
CA PHE A 281 -6.32 7.27 -5.16
C PHE A 281 -4.82 7.27 -5.44
N GLU A 282 -4.13 8.31 -5.03
CA GLU A 282 -2.68 8.46 -5.16
C GLU A 282 -2.07 9.11 -3.92
N ILE A 283 -0.79 8.89 -3.69
CA ILE A 283 0.00 9.70 -2.78
C ILE A 283 0.47 10.93 -3.55
N VAL A 284 0.06 12.10 -3.10
CA VAL A 284 0.47 13.38 -3.66
C VAL A 284 1.79 13.78 -3.04
N ASN A 285 2.79 14.00 -3.87
CA ASN A 285 4.11 14.50 -3.49
C ASN A 285 4.34 15.85 -4.17
N THR A 286 5.03 16.75 -3.50
CA THR A 286 5.40 18.05 -4.03
C THR A 286 6.82 18.40 -3.59
N THR A 287 7.42 19.42 -4.21
CA THR A 287 8.74 19.91 -3.79
C THR A 287 8.76 20.40 -2.33
N ASP A 288 7.66 20.98 -1.86
CA ASP A 288 7.55 21.48 -0.48
C ASP A 288 7.26 20.35 0.51
N ASP A 289 6.64 19.25 0.05
CA ASP A 289 6.31 18.07 0.84
C ASP A 289 6.78 16.81 0.10
N SER A 290 8.07 16.57 0.15
CA SER A 290 8.80 15.58 -0.64
C SER A 290 9.05 14.30 0.16
N PRO A 291 8.82 13.10 -0.42
CA PRO A 291 9.20 11.83 0.20
C PRO A 291 10.73 11.64 0.26
N GLY A 292 11.48 12.49 -0.44
CA GLY A 292 12.93 12.47 -0.49
C GLY A 292 13.51 11.49 -1.51
N LYS A 293 14.82 11.34 -1.44
CA LYS A 293 15.62 10.69 -2.49
C LYS A 293 15.35 9.20 -2.69
N GLU A 294 14.69 8.51 -1.77
CA GLU A 294 14.38 7.07 -1.88
C GLU A 294 12.95 6.80 -2.38
N SER A 295 12.32 7.81 -3.00
CA SER A 295 11.00 7.67 -3.63
C SER A 295 11.01 6.73 -4.83
N LEU A 296 9.83 6.22 -5.18
CA LEU A 296 9.65 5.33 -6.35
C LEU A 296 10.14 5.97 -7.64
N GLY A 297 9.89 7.27 -7.86
CA GLY A 297 10.37 7.97 -9.05
C GLY A 297 11.88 7.84 -9.22
N ARG A 298 12.65 8.04 -8.15
CA ARG A 298 14.11 7.88 -8.22
C ARG A 298 14.57 6.43 -8.29
N LEU A 299 13.87 5.50 -7.65
CA LEU A 299 14.23 4.08 -7.67
C LEU A 299 14.04 3.47 -9.07
N HIS A 300 12.98 3.87 -9.77
CA HIS A 300 12.65 3.37 -11.09
C HIS A 300 13.41 4.07 -12.22
N SER A 301 13.87 5.31 -12.03
CA SER A 301 14.47 6.09 -13.12
C SER A 301 15.96 5.86 -13.31
N PRO A 302 16.43 5.79 -14.58
CA PRO A 302 17.85 5.85 -14.91
C PRO A 302 18.55 7.15 -14.51
N SER A 303 17.85 8.27 -14.46
CA SER A 303 18.36 9.54 -13.95
C SER A 303 18.41 9.62 -12.43
N GLY A 304 17.70 8.73 -11.75
CA GLY A 304 17.71 8.55 -10.30
C GLY A 304 18.72 7.48 -9.86
N TYR A 305 18.25 6.51 -9.08
CA TYR A 305 19.10 5.47 -8.50
C TYR A 305 19.27 4.21 -9.36
N LYS A 306 18.44 4.00 -10.38
CA LYS A 306 18.46 2.77 -11.21
C LYS A 306 18.37 1.51 -10.35
N ASP A 307 17.51 1.49 -9.36
CA ASP A 307 17.47 0.38 -8.39
C ASP A 307 16.82 -0.87 -8.97
N ILE A 308 15.76 -0.70 -9.75
CA ILE A 308 14.93 -1.76 -10.29
C ILE A 308 14.71 -1.56 -11.79
N CYS A 309 14.71 -2.65 -12.57
CA CYS A 309 14.50 -2.64 -14.01
C CYS A 309 13.66 -3.86 -14.42
N LEU A 310 13.15 -3.85 -15.66
CA LEU A 310 12.39 -4.99 -16.20
C LEU A 310 13.28 -6.23 -16.37
N THR A 311 12.68 -7.41 -16.16
CA THR A 311 13.29 -8.68 -16.55
C THR A 311 13.22 -8.88 -18.06
N SER A 312 14.09 -9.75 -18.61
CA SER A 312 14.08 -10.07 -20.05
C SER A 312 12.81 -10.83 -20.46
N SER A 313 12.27 -11.66 -19.56
CA SER A 313 11.01 -12.38 -19.77
C SER A 313 9.82 -11.45 -19.85
N PHE A 314 9.71 -10.48 -18.93
CA PHE A 314 8.61 -9.51 -18.98
C PHE A 314 8.71 -8.56 -20.19
N TYR A 315 9.93 -8.10 -20.49
CA TYR A 315 10.13 -7.27 -21.68
C TYR A 315 9.74 -8.01 -22.96
N ALA A 316 10.07 -9.30 -23.08
CA ALA A 316 9.65 -10.12 -24.21
C ALA A 316 8.13 -10.22 -24.29
N LEU A 317 7.47 -10.47 -23.15
CA LEU A 317 6.00 -10.52 -23.04
C LEU A 317 5.33 -9.21 -23.47
N LEU A 318 5.85 -8.08 -23.05
CA LEU A 318 5.30 -6.77 -23.44
C LEU A 318 5.54 -6.48 -24.91
N ASN A 319 6.71 -6.85 -25.45
CA ASN A 319 7.12 -6.61 -26.83
C ASN A 319 6.60 -7.66 -27.82
N GLU A 320 5.77 -8.63 -27.39
CA GLU A 320 5.01 -9.51 -28.31
C GLU A 320 4.12 -8.70 -29.25
N ASP A 321 3.62 -7.55 -28.77
CA ASP A 321 2.90 -6.57 -29.56
C ASP A 321 3.70 -5.26 -29.64
N PRO A 322 4.43 -4.99 -30.74
CA PRO A 322 5.19 -3.75 -30.89
C PRO A 322 4.35 -2.47 -30.95
N ALA A 323 3.04 -2.58 -31.16
CA ALA A 323 2.10 -1.45 -31.16
C ALA A 323 1.50 -1.17 -29.77
N ASP A 324 1.83 -1.97 -28.76
CA ASP A 324 1.37 -1.75 -27.39
C ASP A 324 1.89 -0.40 -26.86
N VAL A 325 0.97 0.51 -26.53
CA VAL A 325 1.30 1.88 -26.11
C VAL A 325 2.15 1.90 -24.82
N ARG A 326 2.06 0.86 -23.99
CA ARG A 326 2.84 0.75 -22.74
C ARG A 326 4.35 0.66 -22.99
N LEU A 327 4.79 0.27 -24.18
CA LEU A 327 6.20 0.34 -24.59
C LEU A 327 6.75 1.78 -24.59
N GLN A 328 5.88 2.80 -24.72
CA GLN A 328 6.27 4.21 -24.65
C GLN A 328 6.64 4.64 -23.21
N LEU A 329 6.22 3.88 -22.21
CA LEU A 329 6.63 4.09 -20.81
C LEU A 329 7.97 3.46 -20.46
N LEU A 330 8.72 2.95 -21.43
CA LEU A 330 10.03 2.36 -21.17
C LEU A 330 11.15 3.35 -21.47
N GLU A 331 12.01 3.56 -20.50
CA GLU A 331 13.28 4.27 -20.66
C GLU A 331 14.44 3.29 -20.71
N TYR A 332 15.34 3.46 -21.67
CA TYR A 332 16.45 2.52 -21.88
C TYR A 332 17.76 3.14 -21.41
N SER A 333 18.48 2.44 -20.55
CA SER A 333 19.82 2.83 -20.10
C SER A 333 20.69 1.59 -19.87
N SER A 334 21.95 1.64 -20.32
CA SER A 334 22.93 0.55 -20.11
C SER A 334 22.39 -0.81 -20.59
N LYS A 335 21.64 -0.83 -21.69
CA LYS A 335 20.98 -2.01 -22.26
C LYS A 335 20.04 -2.71 -21.26
N ARG A 336 19.29 -1.95 -20.53
CA ARG A 336 18.19 -2.37 -19.64
C ARG A 336 17.00 -1.44 -19.85
N ALA A 337 15.79 -1.90 -19.53
CA ALA A 337 14.56 -1.14 -19.60
C ALA A 337 14.05 -0.79 -18.20
N PHE A 338 13.62 0.43 -18.03
CA PHE A 338 13.09 0.99 -16.77
C PHE A 338 11.67 1.52 -17.02
N VAL A 339 10.80 1.38 -16.03
CA VAL A 339 9.40 1.83 -16.12
C VAL A 339 9.31 3.31 -15.75
N LYS A 340 8.68 4.12 -16.62
CA LYS A 340 8.49 5.57 -16.47
C LYS A 340 7.09 5.94 -15.98
N LYS A 341 6.49 5.20 -15.09
CA LYS A 341 5.17 5.52 -14.54
C LYS A 341 5.21 6.67 -13.55
N TYR A 342 6.29 6.78 -12.78
CA TYR A 342 6.46 7.82 -11.78
C TYR A 342 7.19 9.01 -12.39
N GLN A 343 6.41 9.96 -12.90
CA GLN A 343 6.92 11.16 -13.57
C GLN A 343 6.58 12.39 -12.73
N PRO A 344 7.51 13.37 -12.62
CA PRO A 344 7.24 14.60 -11.88
C PRO A 344 6.21 15.43 -12.63
N GLN A 345 5.50 16.27 -11.90
CA GLN A 345 4.76 17.37 -12.48
C GLN A 345 5.72 18.43 -13.04
N ASP A 346 5.22 19.33 -13.88
CA ASP A 346 6.03 20.37 -14.52
C ASP A 346 6.77 21.21 -13.47
N GLY A 347 8.10 21.23 -13.58
CA GLY A 347 8.97 22.00 -12.70
C GLY A 347 9.44 21.29 -11.44
N GLU A 348 9.00 20.07 -11.18
CA GLU A 348 9.38 19.28 -9.99
C GLU A 348 10.49 18.25 -10.30
N ASP A 349 11.17 17.77 -9.23
CA ASP A 349 12.12 16.66 -9.33
C ASP A 349 11.36 15.32 -9.41
N ILE A 350 11.95 14.33 -10.07
CA ILE A 350 11.40 12.98 -10.15
C ILE A 350 11.17 12.31 -8.79
N MET A 351 11.80 12.78 -7.73
CA MET A 351 11.54 12.29 -6.38
C MET A 351 10.17 12.72 -5.85
N ASP A 352 9.59 13.78 -6.40
CA ASP A 352 8.34 14.38 -6.00
C ASP A 352 7.16 13.89 -6.88
N ALA A 353 7.40 12.87 -7.73
CA ALA A 353 6.35 12.26 -8.53
C ALA A 353 5.24 11.68 -7.64
N ASN A 354 3.97 11.90 -8.03
CA ASN A 354 2.82 11.27 -7.41
C ASN A 354 2.86 9.75 -7.57
N ILE A 355 2.30 9.03 -6.60
CA ILE A 355 2.28 7.57 -6.61
C ILE A 355 0.83 7.08 -6.68
N PRO A 356 0.32 6.74 -7.87
CA PRO A 356 -0.98 6.10 -8.01
C PRO A 356 -1.02 4.76 -7.27
N LEU A 357 -1.94 4.60 -6.34
CA LEU A 357 -2.14 3.36 -5.56
C LEU A 357 -3.35 2.57 -6.04
N ILE A 358 -4.37 3.26 -6.55
CA ILE A 358 -5.60 2.67 -7.05
C ILE A 358 -6.02 3.40 -8.32
N ARG A 359 -6.14 2.64 -9.42
CA ARG A 359 -6.54 3.16 -10.73
C ARG A 359 -7.75 2.42 -11.28
N LEU A 360 -8.54 3.10 -12.10
CA LEU A 360 -9.72 2.54 -12.75
C LEU A 360 -9.37 1.32 -13.65
N SER A 361 -8.17 1.32 -14.27
CA SER A 361 -7.68 0.17 -15.03
C SER A 361 -7.57 -1.10 -14.19
N GLU A 362 -7.17 -0.99 -12.93
CA GLU A 362 -7.20 -2.13 -12.01
C GLU A 362 -8.64 -2.60 -11.74
N THR A 363 -9.59 -1.66 -11.59
CA THR A 363 -11.01 -2.01 -11.37
C THR A 363 -11.56 -2.83 -12.54
N TYR A 364 -11.23 -2.44 -13.79
CA TYR A 364 -11.59 -3.22 -14.99
C TYR A 364 -10.95 -4.60 -15.00
N LEU A 365 -9.69 -4.71 -14.60
CA LEU A 365 -8.99 -6.01 -14.51
C LEU A 365 -9.54 -6.89 -13.39
N ASN A 366 -9.94 -6.30 -12.25
CA ASN A 366 -10.62 -7.02 -11.18
C ASN A 366 -11.97 -7.57 -11.67
N ALA A 367 -12.76 -6.76 -12.40
CA ALA A 367 -14.01 -7.20 -12.99
C ALA A 367 -13.80 -8.30 -14.02
N ALA A 368 -12.79 -8.19 -14.91
CA ALA A 368 -12.49 -9.20 -15.91
C ALA A 368 -12.08 -10.53 -15.28
N GLU A 369 -11.23 -10.48 -14.24
CA GLU A 369 -10.81 -11.69 -13.52
C GLU A 369 -11.97 -12.36 -12.81
N ALA A 370 -12.75 -11.60 -12.05
CA ALA A 370 -13.91 -12.12 -11.33
C ALA A 370 -14.96 -12.71 -12.28
N ALA A 371 -15.22 -12.07 -13.42
CA ALA A 371 -16.14 -12.54 -14.43
C ALA A 371 -15.70 -13.89 -15.04
N VAL A 372 -14.39 -14.06 -15.34
CA VAL A 372 -13.88 -15.38 -15.79
C VAL A 372 -14.09 -16.44 -14.72
N LYS A 373 -13.77 -16.12 -13.46
CA LYS A 373 -13.86 -17.08 -12.34
C LYS A 373 -15.31 -17.49 -12.03
N THR A 374 -16.28 -16.59 -12.30
CA THR A 374 -17.72 -16.88 -12.16
C THR A 374 -18.35 -17.43 -13.43
N GLY A 375 -17.60 -17.60 -14.52
CA GLY A 375 -18.07 -18.17 -15.79
C GLY A 375 -18.78 -17.19 -16.72
N ASP A 376 -18.82 -15.90 -16.40
CA ASP A 376 -19.36 -14.83 -17.27
C ASP A 376 -18.29 -14.34 -18.26
N ASN A 377 -18.04 -15.14 -19.29
CA ASN A 377 -17.04 -14.84 -20.31
C ASN A 377 -17.40 -13.61 -21.17
N VAL A 378 -18.68 -13.26 -21.27
CA VAL A 378 -19.12 -12.06 -22.03
C VAL A 378 -18.68 -10.80 -21.29
N SER A 379 -18.99 -10.70 -20.01
CA SER A 379 -18.53 -9.59 -19.15
C SER A 379 -17.01 -9.59 -19.03
N ALA A 380 -16.37 -10.75 -18.90
CA ALA A 380 -14.93 -10.88 -18.83
C ALA A 380 -14.23 -10.27 -20.08
N ALA A 381 -14.70 -10.62 -21.27
CA ALA A 381 -14.17 -10.06 -22.51
C ALA A 381 -14.44 -8.55 -22.61
N LYS A 382 -15.62 -8.09 -22.22
CA LYS A 382 -15.95 -6.65 -22.19
C LYS A 382 -14.98 -5.86 -21.32
N TYR A 383 -14.78 -6.29 -20.07
CA TYR A 383 -13.90 -5.55 -19.14
C TYR A 383 -12.42 -5.66 -19.54
N LEU A 384 -11.98 -6.83 -19.99
CA LEU A 384 -10.63 -7.03 -20.47
C LEU A 384 -10.32 -6.17 -21.69
N ASN A 385 -11.25 -6.06 -22.64
CA ASN A 385 -11.08 -5.27 -23.87
C ASN A 385 -10.97 -3.77 -23.59
N ALA A 386 -11.53 -3.25 -22.51
CA ALA A 386 -11.30 -1.86 -22.12
C ALA A 386 -9.79 -1.56 -21.94
N ILE A 387 -9.02 -2.54 -21.48
CA ILE A 387 -7.55 -2.41 -21.30
C ILE A 387 -6.80 -2.83 -22.57
N VAL A 388 -7.16 -3.95 -23.18
CA VAL A 388 -6.50 -4.49 -24.38
C VAL A 388 -6.60 -3.52 -25.56
N SER A 389 -7.81 -3.02 -25.86
CA SER A 389 -8.00 -2.08 -26.99
C SER A 389 -7.44 -0.69 -26.68
N ARG A 390 -7.35 -0.29 -25.39
CA ARG A 390 -6.62 0.91 -25.02
C ARG A 390 -5.12 0.74 -25.28
N ALA A 391 -4.55 -0.44 -24.96
CA ALA A 391 -3.14 -0.72 -25.17
C ALA A 391 -2.77 -0.77 -26.67
N ASN A 392 -3.60 -1.41 -27.47
CA ASN A 392 -3.52 -1.42 -28.93
C ASN A 392 -4.94 -1.48 -29.53
N PRO A 393 -5.42 -0.42 -30.21
CA PRO A 393 -6.77 -0.37 -30.78
C PRO A 393 -7.11 -1.48 -31.78
N ASP A 394 -6.10 -2.10 -32.39
CA ASP A 394 -6.28 -3.20 -33.32
C ASP A 394 -6.45 -4.56 -32.64
N ASN A 395 -6.27 -4.61 -31.31
CA ASN A 395 -6.37 -5.84 -30.51
C ASN A 395 -7.68 -5.92 -29.75
N SER A 396 -8.23 -7.14 -29.70
CA SER A 396 -9.39 -7.47 -28.88
C SER A 396 -9.35 -8.94 -28.45
N VAL A 397 -10.12 -9.29 -27.43
CA VAL A 397 -10.33 -10.65 -26.94
C VAL A 397 -11.81 -11.00 -27.12
N ASP A 398 -12.08 -12.14 -27.75
CA ASP A 398 -13.44 -12.66 -27.89
C ASP A 398 -13.86 -13.44 -26.63
N GLY A 399 -15.16 -13.38 -26.28
CA GLY A 399 -15.70 -14.08 -25.13
C GLY A 399 -15.53 -15.61 -25.16
N SER A 400 -15.40 -16.20 -26.37
CA SER A 400 -15.12 -17.64 -26.52
C SER A 400 -13.66 -18.01 -26.23
N THR A 401 -12.75 -17.03 -26.26
CA THR A 401 -11.31 -17.23 -26.08
C THR A 401 -10.74 -16.58 -24.82
N VAL A 402 -11.55 -15.79 -24.09
CA VAL A 402 -11.14 -15.21 -22.82
C VAL A 402 -10.81 -16.31 -21.79
N SER A 403 -9.73 -16.12 -21.05
CA SER A 403 -9.31 -17.07 -20.02
C SER A 403 -8.65 -16.33 -18.86
N LEU A 404 -8.61 -16.95 -17.70
CA LEU A 404 -7.92 -16.40 -16.52
C LEU A 404 -6.44 -16.08 -16.84
N SER A 405 -5.77 -16.99 -17.55
CA SER A 405 -4.38 -16.76 -17.97
C SER A 405 -4.23 -15.49 -18.84
N ARG A 406 -5.20 -15.25 -19.77
CA ARG A 406 -5.17 -14.04 -20.61
C ARG A 406 -5.41 -12.78 -19.79
N VAL A 407 -6.35 -12.81 -18.83
CA VAL A 407 -6.58 -11.69 -17.91
C VAL A 407 -5.35 -11.42 -17.06
N MET A 408 -4.74 -12.44 -16.48
CA MET A 408 -3.54 -12.29 -15.65
C MET A 408 -2.33 -11.78 -16.46
N THR A 409 -2.21 -12.16 -17.73
CA THR A 409 -1.21 -11.62 -18.64
C THR A 409 -1.40 -10.12 -18.85
N GLU A 410 -2.64 -9.68 -19.09
CA GLU A 410 -2.93 -8.26 -19.26
C GLU A 410 -2.72 -7.47 -17.98
N ARG A 411 -3.10 -8.05 -16.81
CA ARG A 411 -2.85 -7.48 -15.50
C ARG A 411 -1.36 -7.26 -15.23
N ARG A 412 -0.49 -8.21 -15.59
CA ARG A 412 0.97 -8.04 -15.52
C ARG A 412 1.44 -6.87 -16.37
N LYS A 413 1.02 -6.80 -17.64
CA LYS A 413 1.40 -5.73 -18.58
C LYS A 413 0.94 -4.36 -18.07
N GLU A 414 -0.27 -4.29 -17.51
CA GLU A 414 -0.88 -3.05 -17.05
C GLU A 414 -0.32 -2.53 -15.74
N LEU A 415 -0.11 -3.41 -14.76
CA LEU A 415 0.23 -3.04 -13.38
C LEU A 415 1.72 -3.18 -13.04
N VAL A 416 2.60 -3.44 -14.02
CA VAL A 416 4.04 -3.50 -13.79
C VAL A 416 4.56 -2.21 -13.15
N GLY A 417 5.35 -2.34 -12.10
CA GLY A 417 5.91 -1.20 -11.38
C GLY A 417 4.99 -0.62 -10.31
N GLU A 418 3.80 -1.20 -10.05
CA GLU A 418 2.82 -0.72 -9.08
C GLU A 418 2.67 -1.65 -7.85
N GLY A 419 3.62 -2.57 -7.65
CA GLY A 419 3.70 -3.41 -6.44
C GLY A 419 2.78 -4.63 -6.41
N HIS A 420 2.14 -5.00 -7.51
CA HIS A 420 1.14 -6.08 -7.53
C HIS A 420 1.73 -7.48 -7.76
N ARG A 421 2.75 -7.60 -8.61
CA ARG A 421 3.13 -8.87 -9.24
C ARG A 421 3.42 -10.01 -8.29
N PHE A 422 4.19 -9.78 -7.24
CA PHE A 422 4.56 -10.83 -6.27
C PHE A 422 3.32 -11.46 -5.61
N PHE A 423 2.41 -10.61 -5.17
CA PHE A 423 1.19 -11.05 -4.49
C PHE A 423 0.22 -11.70 -5.47
N ASP A 424 0.02 -11.13 -6.66
CA ASP A 424 -0.83 -11.70 -7.70
C ASP A 424 -0.34 -13.07 -8.19
N ALA A 425 0.99 -13.27 -8.22
CA ALA A 425 1.57 -14.56 -8.61
C ALA A 425 1.28 -15.68 -7.61
N LEU A 426 1.15 -15.34 -6.33
CA LEU A 426 1.05 -16.33 -5.26
C LEU A 426 -0.36 -16.54 -4.72
N ARG A 427 -1.25 -15.53 -4.79
CA ARG A 427 -2.55 -15.55 -4.11
C ARG A 427 -3.48 -16.71 -4.49
N ASP A 428 -3.38 -17.21 -5.73
CA ASP A 428 -4.19 -18.30 -6.27
C ASP A 428 -3.39 -19.62 -6.46
N GLY A 429 -2.27 -19.78 -5.74
CA GLY A 429 -1.43 -20.98 -5.82
C GLY A 429 -0.51 -21.05 -7.03
N GLY A 430 -0.32 -19.93 -7.71
CA GLY A 430 0.64 -19.81 -8.78
C GLY A 430 2.08 -19.71 -8.28
N SER A 431 2.98 -19.29 -9.14
CA SER A 431 4.41 -19.19 -8.82
C SER A 431 5.04 -17.92 -9.39
N VAL A 432 6.05 -17.42 -8.71
CA VAL A 432 7.07 -16.54 -9.28
C VAL A 432 8.01 -17.41 -10.09
N ASP A 433 8.26 -17.08 -11.36
CA ASP A 433 9.14 -17.83 -12.27
C ASP A 433 10.11 -16.87 -12.97
N ARG A 434 11.28 -16.72 -12.39
CA ARG A 434 12.36 -15.84 -12.85
C ARG A 434 13.22 -16.58 -13.87
N HIS A 435 13.06 -16.24 -15.14
CA HIS A 435 13.83 -16.83 -16.22
C HIS A 435 14.31 -15.78 -17.22
N ASP A 436 15.40 -16.05 -17.89
CA ASP A 436 15.97 -15.17 -18.92
C ASP A 436 15.46 -15.55 -20.32
N VAL A 437 15.03 -14.55 -21.08
CA VAL A 437 14.69 -14.67 -22.51
C VAL A 437 15.81 -14.07 -23.34
N LYS A 438 16.37 -14.87 -24.24
CA LYS A 438 17.46 -14.46 -25.16
C LYS A 438 16.93 -13.65 -26.36
N GLY A 439 17.83 -12.93 -27.05
CA GLY A 439 17.50 -12.25 -28.29
C GLY A 439 16.94 -10.82 -28.13
N GLN A 440 16.85 -10.32 -26.90
CA GLN A 440 16.34 -8.97 -26.62
C GLN A 440 17.46 -7.93 -26.82
N SER A 441 17.63 -7.40 -28.04
CA SER A 441 18.74 -6.51 -28.40
C SER A 441 18.78 -5.22 -27.56
N LYS A 442 17.63 -4.59 -27.28
CA LYS A 442 17.54 -3.36 -26.49
C LYS A 442 17.92 -3.53 -25.04
N ILE A 443 17.77 -4.75 -24.48
CA ILE A 443 17.99 -5.05 -23.07
C ILE A 443 18.97 -6.22 -22.86
N SER A 444 19.96 -6.33 -23.71
CA SER A 444 20.89 -7.47 -23.72
C SER A 444 21.75 -7.63 -22.45
N SER A 445 21.78 -6.62 -21.55
CA SER A 445 22.47 -6.67 -20.26
C SER A 445 21.59 -7.15 -19.11
N THR A 446 20.30 -7.44 -19.36
CA THR A 446 19.38 -7.90 -18.32
C THR A 446 19.47 -9.43 -18.20
N LYS A 447 20.08 -9.89 -17.11
CA LYS A 447 20.13 -11.31 -16.70
C LYS A 447 19.93 -11.42 -15.21
N HIS A 448 19.21 -12.45 -14.81
CA HIS A 448 19.12 -12.79 -13.39
C HIS A 448 20.52 -13.17 -12.84
N TYR A 449 20.87 -12.62 -11.68
CA TYR A 449 22.13 -12.92 -10.98
C TYR A 449 21.93 -13.81 -9.75
N ILE A 450 20.70 -14.28 -9.50
CA ILE A 450 20.40 -15.27 -8.48
C ILE A 450 20.88 -16.64 -8.97
N THR A 451 21.51 -17.39 -8.09
CA THR A 451 22.06 -18.72 -8.41
C THR A 451 21.29 -19.87 -7.75
N LYS A 452 20.59 -19.60 -6.66
CA LYS A 452 19.80 -20.61 -5.94
C LYS A 452 18.45 -20.85 -6.64
N ALA A 453 18.19 -22.11 -7.02
CA ALA A 453 17.01 -22.50 -7.81
C ALA A 453 15.69 -22.15 -7.11
N GLU A 454 15.61 -22.33 -5.79
CA GLU A 454 14.44 -22.02 -4.98
C GLU A 454 14.09 -20.51 -4.92
N LYS A 455 15.04 -19.64 -5.30
CA LYS A 455 14.81 -18.19 -5.43
C LYS A 455 14.50 -17.78 -6.86
N MET A 456 14.73 -18.67 -7.83
CA MET A 456 14.40 -18.45 -9.23
C MET A 456 12.96 -18.85 -9.55
N LYS A 457 12.52 -19.98 -8.97
CA LYS A 457 11.14 -20.44 -9.14
C LYS A 457 10.61 -20.96 -7.81
N PHE A 458 9.50 -20.37 -7.35
CA PHE A 458 8.88 -20.71 -6.08
C PHE A 458 7.38 -20.39 -6.06
N SER A 459 6.67 -21.08 -5.19
CA SER A 459 5.26 -20.86 -4.86
C SER A 459 5.12 -20.32 -3.43
N TRP A 460 3.90 -20.28 -2.92
CA TRP A 460 3.62 -19.94 -1.51
C TRP A 460 4.23 -20.91 -0.48
N ASP A 461 4.83 -22.03 -0.90
CA ASP A 461 5.55 -22.96 -0.01
C ASP A 461 6.98 -22.50 0.31
N TYR A 462 7.51 -21.55 -0.44
CA TYR A 462 8.76 -20.91 -0.09
C TYR A 462 8.56 -20.02 1.14
N TYR A 463 9.30 -20.31 2.22
CA TYR A 463 9.07 -19.68 3.53
C TYR A 463 9.23 -18.15 3.50
N LYS A 464 10.07 -17.59 2.62
CA LYS A 464 10.26 -16.15 2.45
C LYS A 464 9.21 -15.48 1.56
N CYS A 465 8.14 -16.19 1.19
CA CYS A 465 6.96 -15.54 0.60
C CYS A 465 6.20 -14.68 1.62
N VAL A 466 6.48 -14.85 2.91
CA VAL A 466 6.04 -13.98 4.00
C VAL A 466 7.25 -13.45 4.76
N LEU A 467 7.14 -12.25 5.33
CA LEU A 467 8.19 -11.65 6.13
C LEU A 467 8.25 -12.25 7.54
N ALA A 468 9.43 -12.21 8.14
CA ALA A 468 9.57 -12.42 9.58
C ALA A 468 8.89 -11.28 10.35
N ILE A 469 8.23 -11.61 11.47
CA ILE A 469 7.78 -10.60 12.43
C ILE A 469 9.03 -9.86 12.93
N PRO A 470 9.03 -8.52 12.96
CA PRO A 470 10.21 -7.76 13.31
C PRO A 470 10.73 -8.11 14.71
N LYS A 471 12.06 -8.19 14.83
CA LYS A 471 12.72 -8.52 16.10
C LYS A 471 12.26 -7.62 17.26
N ALA A 472 12.14 -6.32 17.00
CA ALA A 472 11.69 -5.37 18.02
C ALA A 472 10.30 -5.71 18.56
N GLU A 473 9.38 -6.17 17.71
CA GLU A 473 8.05 -6.61 18.12
C GLU A 473 8.13 -7.93 18.92
N MET A 474 8.92 -8.89 18.46
CA MET A 474 9.14 -10.15 19.17
C MET A 474 9.73 -9.95 20.58
N ASP A 475 10.66 -9.00 20.69
CA ASP A 475 11.31 -8.68 21.99
C ASP A 475 10.35 -7.94 22.96
N ALA A 476 9.48 -7.06 22.42
CA ALA A 476 8.56 -6.25 23.23
C ALA A 476 7.29 -6.99 23.63
N ASN A 477 6.81 -7.92 22.80
CA ASN A 477 5.52 -8.59 22.96
C ASN A 477 5.68 -10.11 23.11
N GLY A 478 5.72 -10.58 24.37
CA GLY A 478 5.87 -12.00 24.67
C GLY A 478 4.72 -12.92 24.22
N ASN A 479 3.61 -12.36 23.69
CA ASN A 479 2.53 -13.13 23.08
C ASN A 479 2.71 -13.29 21.55
N MET A 480 3.74 -12.66 20.98
CA MET A 480 4.01 -12.74 19.55
C MET A 480 4.64 -14.08 19.20
N VAL A 481 4.22 -14.64 18.08
CA VAL A 481 4.74 -15.90 17.51
C VAL A 481 5.34 -15.60 16.14
N GLN A 482 6.55 -16.06 15.91
CA GLN A 482 7.25 -15.88 14.63
C GLN A 482 6.61 -16.72 13.52
N ASN A 483 6.82 -16.33 12.27
CA ASN A 483 6.45 -17.15 11.13
C ASN A 483 7.30 -18.43 11.07
N PRO A 484 6.72 -19.57 10.66
CA PRO A 484 7.43 -20.84 10.58
C PRO A 484 8.74 -20.71 9.77
N VAL A 485 9.74 -21.48 10.16
CA VAL A 485 11.10 -21.53 9.60
C VAL A 485 12.01 -20.38 10.05
N TYR A 486 11.50 -19.16 10.27
CA TYR A 486 12.32 -18.07 10.84
C TYR A 486 12.79 -18.33 12.28
N ASP A 487 12.13 -19.23 13.02
CA ASP A 487 12.54 -19.69 14.35
C ASP A 487 13.46 -20.93 14.34
N SER A 488 13.72 -21.50 13.17
CA SER A 488 14.52 -22.73 13.06
C SER A 488 15.96 -22.43 12.66
N ALA A 489 16.89 -23.30 13.08
CA ALA A 489 18.32 -23.24 12.70
C ALA A 489 18.58 -23.38 11.18
N LYS A 490 17.54 -23.58 10.36
CA LYS A 490 17.64 -23.63 8.89
C LYS A 490 17.61 -22.25 8.21
N GLU A 491 17.49 -21.17 8.97
CA GLU A 491 17.45 -19.82 8.40
C GLU A 491 18.77 -19.40 7.75
N ASP A 492 19.89 -20.02 8.15
CA ASP A 492 21.24 -19.65 7.73
C ASP A 492 21.77 -20.46 6.53
N GLU A 493 20.98 -21.39 5.97
CA GLU A 493 21.30 -22.13 4.75
C GLU A 493 20.67 -21.45 3.50
#